data_66b32c21e4f846e014813925258dcd22
#
_entry.id   66b32c21e4f846e014813925258dcd22
#
_cell.length_a   1.000
_cell.length_b   1.000
_cell.length_c   1.000
_cell.angle_alpha   90.00
_cell.angle_beta   90.00
_cell.angle_gamma   90.00
#
_symmetry.space_group_name_H-M   'P 1'
#
loop_
_entity.id
_entity.type
_entity.pdbx_description
1 polymer ?
#
loop_
_entity_poly.entity_id
_entity_poly.type
_entity_poly.pdbx_seq_one_letter_code
_entity_poly.pdbx_strand_id
1 'polypeptide(L)'
;MEIKAFSDEGRTWTVTYVVYDPDSKDAVVIDPVLDLDTMPWRTSTESIDQLIDFLNDKQLNVHWILETHVHADHITGAGELKKRLHAPLAIGANIRRVQEVFKQAFNLGDDFRTDGSQFDRLLNDGDTLSAGTLKADVLHTPGHTPACCTYHIGDALFTGDVLFMPDIGVARCDFPGGSAEALYHSVKERLYTFPHSTRVMVGHDYPDKRSFQYETTIGQSKAFNCDLPNSIREEEFVARIRERDRLLPAPRLLFPSLQVNINAGELPEPENNEIAYLKVPLNYL
;
A
#
# COMPACT_ATOMS: atom_id res chain seq x y z
N MET A 1 -14.78 -11.16 12.84
CA MET A 1 -13.71 -10.81 11.88
C MET A 1 -12.37 -11.10 12.53
N GLU A 2 -11.45 -11.75 11.81
CA GLU A 2 -10.07 -11.99 12.20
C GLU A 2 -9.11 -11.36 11.19
N ILE A 3 -7.89 -11.04 11.62
CA ILE A 3 -6.85 -10.44 10.79
C ILE A 3 -5.58 -11.29 10.92
N LYS A 4 -5.04 -11.73 9.80
CA LYS A 4 -3.73 -12.37 9.71
C LYS A 4 -2.79 -11.43 8.98
N ALA A 5 -1.69 -11.08 9.64
CA ALA A 5 -0.60 -10.32 9.04
C ALA A 5 0.51 -11.26 8.56
N PHE A 6 1.09 -10.94 7.42
CA PHE A 6 2.30 -11.53 6.87
C PHE A 6 3.32 -10.41 6.70
N SER A 7 4.50 -10.56 7.21
CA SER A 7 5.55 -9.56 7.09
C SER A 7 6.78 -10.14 6.40
N ASP A 8 7.45 -9.31 5.63
CA ASP A 8 8.74 -9.64 5.01
C ASP A 8 9.91 -9.04 5.81
N GLU A 9 9.88 -9.22 7.13
CA GLU A 9 10.89 -8.69 8.05
C GLU A 9 12.32 -8.83 7.52
N GLY A 10 13.05 -7.69 7.48
CA GLY A 10 14.43 -7.64 7.00
C GLY A 10 14.60 -7.44 5.50
N ARG A 11 13.53 -7.47 4.68
CA ARG A 11 13.56 -7.16 3.24
C ARG A 11 13.04 -5.75 2.97
N THR A 12 11.71 -5.57 2.97
CA THR A 12 11.04 -4.28 2.75
C THR A 12 10.26 -3.79 3.98
N TRP A 13 10.10 -4.63 5.01
CA TRP A 13 9.32 -4.35 6.22
C TRP A 13 7.84 -4.10 5.95
N THR A 14 7.35 -4.56 4.81
CA THR A 14 5.95 -4.46 4.39
C THR A 14 5.09 -5.47 5.14
N VAL A 15 3.82 -5.11 5.36
CA VAL A 15 2.81 -5.99 5.95
C VAL A 15 1.67 -6.22 4.98
N THR A 16 1.50 -7.46 4.55
CA THR A 16 0.31 -7.93 3.84
C THR A 16 -0.73 -8.40 4.85
N TYR A 17 -2.00 -8.09 4.63
CA TYR A 17 -3.09 -8.54 5.49
C TYR A 17 -4.07 -9.45 4.77
N VAL A 18 -4.53 -10.49 5.48
CA VAL A 18 -5.74 -11.25 5.17
C VAL A 18 -6.76 -10.94 6.25
N VAL A 19 -7.85 -10.28 5.86
CA VAL A 19 -8.98 -9.97 6.73
C VAL A 19 -10.11 -10.92 6.40
N TYR A 20 -10.61 -11.68 7.38
CA TYR A 20 -11.58 -12.73 7.09
C TYR A 20 -12.60 -12.93 8.21
N ASP A 21 -13.73 -13.49 7.83
CA ASP A 21 -14.74 -13.99 8.75
C ASP A 21 -14.53 -15.52 8.92
N PRO A 22 -14.22 -16.00 10.13
CA PRO A 22 -13.93 -17.43 10.36
C PRO A 22 -15.15 -18.34 10.16
N ASP A 23 -16.37 -17.80 10.25
CA ASP A 23 -17.61 -18.57 10.12
C ASP A 23 -18.04 -18.68 8.64
N SER A 24 -18.15 -17.55 7.93
CA SER A 24 -18.58 -17.53 6.52
C SER A 24 -17.46 -17.87 5.54
N LYS A 25 -16.19 -17.76 5.97
CA LYS A 25 -14.98 -17.91 5.15
C LYS A 25 -14.75 -16.80 4.12
N ASP A 26 -15.51 -15.74 4.17
CA ASP A 26 -15.28 -14.56 3.34
C ASP A 26 -13.98 -13.85 3.72
N ALA A 27 -13.21 -13.42 2.72
CA ALA A 27 -11.93 -12.77 2.95
C ALA A 27 -11.62 -11.67 1.94
N VAL A 28 -10.73 -10.75 2.35
CA VAL A 28 -10.03 -9.80 1.48
C VAL A 28 -8.54 -9.87 1.76
N VAL A 29 -7.72 -9.63 0.74
CA VAL A 29 -6.26 -9.50 0.87
C VAL A 29 -5.89 -8.04 0.62
N ILE A 30 -4.98 -7.50 1.41
CA ILE A 30 -4.52 -6.10 1.31
C ILE A 30 -3.01 -6.07 1.19
N ASP A 31 -2.50 -5.33 0.19
CA ASP A 31 -1.09 -5.06 -0.09
C ASP A 31 -0.21 -6.33 -0.14
N PRO A 32 -0.50 -7.28 -1.05
CA PRO A 32 0.31 -8.49 -1.20
C PRO A 32 1.67 -8.19 -1.85
N VAL A 33 2.71 -8.90 -1.43
CA VAL A 33 4.09 -8.71 -1.91
C VAL A 33 4.49 -9.82 -2.89
N LEU A 34 5.15 -9.45 -3.99
CA LEU A 34 5.92 -10.34 -4.84
C LEU A 34 7.41 -10.20 -4.51
N ASP A 35 8.06 -11.30 -4.20
CA ASP A 35 9.46 -11.31 -3.82
C ASP A 35 10.36 -10.93 -5.01
N LEU A 36 11.32 -10.01 -4.77
CA LEU A 36 12.35 -9.63 -5.75
C LEU A 36 13.74 -9.73 -5.11
N ASP A 37 14.56 -10.62 -5.63
CA ASP A 37 15.99 -10.62 -5.36
C ASP A 37 16.69 -9.68 -6.35
N THR A 38 17.22 -8.56 -5.84
CA THR A 38 17.87 -7.53 -6.67
C THR A 38 19.29 -7.86 -7.10
N MET A 39 19.91 -8.93 -6.57
CA MET A 39 21.23 -9.33 -7.02
C MET A 39 21.16 -10.05 -8.37
N PRO A 40 20.37 -11.14 -8.53
CA PRO A 40 20.16 -11.77 -9.84
C PRO A 40 19.00 -11.15 -10.63
N TRP A 41 18.30 -10.14 -10.11
CA TRP A 41 17.09 -9.59 -10.70
C TRP A 41 16.03 -10.66 -11.01
N ARG A 42 15.69 -11.43 -9.98
CA ARG A 42 14.75 -12.55 -10.10
C ARG A 42 13.57 -12.38 -9.13
N THR A 43 12.37 -12.51 -9.66
CA THR A 43 11.17 -12.62 -8.84
C THR A 43 10.97 -14.06 -8.36
N SER A 44 10.33 -14.20 -7.19
CA SER A 44 9.82 -15.49 -6.69
C SER A 44 8.46 -15.30 -6.02
N THR A 45 7.77 -16.41 -5.75
CA THR A 45 6.41 -16.40 -5.21
C THR A 45 6.33 -16.89 -3.77
N GLU A 46 7.45 -16.90 -3.04
CA GLU A 46 7.50 -17.47 -1.68
C GLU A 46 6.47 -16.83 -0.73
N SER A 47 6.38 -15.48 -0.75
CA SER A 47 5.41 -14.74 0.05
C SER A 47 3.96 -15.02 -0.39
N ILE A 48 3.73 -15.11 -1.70
CA ILE A 48 2.42 -15.45 -2.27
C ILE A 48 2.03 -16.89 -1.94
N ASP A 49 2.97 -17.83 -2.01
CA ASP A 49 2.73 -19.26 -1.70
C ASP A 49 2.33 -19.42 -0.24
N GLN A 50 3.02 -18.77 0.70
CA GLN A 50 2.67 -18.77 2.12
C GLN A 50 1.26 -18.20 2.37
N LEU A 51 0.89 -17.13 1.66
CA LEU A 51 -0.43 -16.53 1.76
C LEU A 51 -1.51 -17.50 1.23
N ILE A 52 -1.28 -18.11 0.07
CA ILE A 52 -2.20 -19.09 -0.54
C ILE A 52 -2.35 -20.33 0.35
N ASP A 53 -1.27 -20.84 0.93
CA ASP A 53 -1.31 -21.96 1.86
C ASP A 53 -2.21 -21.63 3.06
N PHE A 54 -2.08 -20.44 3.63
CA PHE A 54 -2.96 -19.99 4.72
C PHE A 54 -4.43 -19.88 4.27
N LEU A 55 -4.70 -19.32 3.08
CA LEU A 55 -6.06 -19.22 2.55
C LEU A 55 -6.69 -20.63 2.38
N ASN A 56 -5.92 -21.57 1.86
CA ASN A 56 -6.36 -22.95 1.66
C ASN A 56 -6.59 -23.68 2.99
N ASP A 57 -5.67 -23.56 3.95
CA ASP A 57 -5.79 -24.19 5.29
C ASP A 57 -7.04 -23.70 6.03
N LYS A 58 -7.38 -22.44 5.88
CA LYS A 58 -8.57 -21.83 6.47
C LYS A 58 -9.82 -21.97 5.59
N GLN A 59 -9.69 -22.46 4.36
CA GLN A 59 -10.76 -22.59 3.36
C GLN A 59 -11.42 -21.24 3.05
N LEU A 60 -10.61 -20.17 2.94
CA LEU A 60 -11.10 -18.82 2.73
C LEU A 60 -11.44 -18.54 1.26
N ASN A 61 -12.52 -17.78 1.05
CA ASN A 61 -12.95 -17.29 -0.24
C ASN A 61 -12.59 -15.81 -0.35
N VAL A 62 -11.59 -15.49 -1.17
CA VAL A 62 -11.13 -14.12 -1.37
C VAL A 62 -12.04 -13.40 -2.36
N HIS A 63 -12.74 -12.37 -1.90
CA HIS A 63 -13.63 -11.55 -2.73
C HIS A 63 -12.90 -10.39 -3.41
N TRP A 64 -11.87 -9.85 -2.78
CA TRP A 64 -11.10 -8.71 -3.27
C TRP A 64 -9.63 -8.82 -2.90
N ILE A 65 -8.78 -8.38 -3.83
CA ILE A 65 -7.40 -7.99 -3.59
C ILE A 65 -7.39 -6.46 -3.62
N LEU A 66 -6.89 -5.82 -2.56
CA LEU A 66 -6.92 -4.38 -2.39
C LEU A 66 -5.50 -3.84 -2.28
N GLU A 67 -5.21 -2.79 -3.03
CA GLU A 67 -4.00 -1.99 -2.88
C GLU A 67 -4.34 -0.70 -2.15
N THR A 68 -3.63 -0.38 -1.07
CA THR A 68 -3.79 0.91 -0.39
C THR A 68 -3.26 2.05 -1.24
N HIS A 69 -2.18 1.80 -2.00
CA HIS A 69 -1.55 2.76 -2.90
C HIS A 69 -0.62 2.05 -3.89
N VAL A 70 0.08 2.80 -4.74
CA VAL A 70 1.16 2.27 -5.57
C VAL A 70 2.46 2.29 -4.76
N HIS A 71 2.90 1.12 -4.34
CA HIS A 71 4.11 0.95 -3.55
C HIS A 71 5.39 1.25 -4.35
N ALA A 72 6.33 1.96 -3.74
CA ALA A 72 7.62 2.31 -4.34
C ALA A 72 8.80 1.51 -3.77
N ASP A 73 8.56 0.75 -2.73
CA ASP A 73 9.56 0.02 -1.94
C ASP A 73 9.54 -1.49 -2.17
N HIS A 74 8.47 -2.03 -2.76
CA HIS A 74 8.34 -3.44 -3.14
C HIS A 74 7.47 -3.62 -4.40
N ILE A 75 7.60 -4.77 -5.05
CA ILE A 75 6.70 -5.18 -6.14
C ILE A 75 5.45 -5.81 -5.52
N THR A 76 4.28 -5.39 -6.01
CA THR A 76 3.02 -5.99 -5.56
C THR A 76 2.85 -7.41 -6.10
N GLY A 77 2.33 -8.30 -5.25
CA GLY A 77 1.91 -9.65 -5.60
C GLY A 77 0.48 -9.75 -6.14
N ALA A 78 -0.22 -8.61 -6.28
CA ALA A 78 -1.64 -8.60 -6.62
C ALA A 78 -1.95 -9.23 -7.99
N GLY A 79 -1.10 -8.99 -8.99
CA GLY A 79 -1.24 -9.60 -10.31
C GLY A 79 -1.13 -11.13 -10.28
N GLU A 80 -0.18 -11.66 -9.51
CA GLU A 80 0.00 -13.10 -9.32
C GLU A 80 -1.17 -13.72 -8.53
N LEU A 81 -1.61 -13.07 -7.44
CA LEU A 81 -2.77 -13.51 -6.67
C LEU A 81 -4.06 -13.51 -7.50
N LYS A 82 -4.28 -12.47 -8.30
CA LYS A 82 -5.42 -12.38 -9.21
C LYS A 82 -5.48 -13.57 -10.17
N LYS A 83 -4.33 -13.97 -10.72
CA LYS A 83 -4.23 -15.12 -11.62
C LYS A 83 -4.58 -16.44 -10.92
N ARG A 84 -4.10 -16.62 -9.69
CA ARG A 84 -4.28 -17.88 -8.93
C ARG A 84 -5.65 -17.99 -8.26
N LEU A 85 -6.18 -16.89 -7.73
CA LEU A 85 -7.43 -16.88 -6.95
C LEU A 85 -8.65 -16.50 -7.78
N HIS A 86 -8.46 -15.93 -8.99
CA HIS A 86 -9.52 -15.32 -9.81
C HIS A 86 -10.32 -14.25 -9.06
N ALA A 87 -9.69 -13.62 -8.04
CA ALA A 87 -10.27 -12.55 -7.27
C ALA A 87 -10.00 -11.20 -7.94
N PRO A 88 -10.97 -10.27 -7.98
CA PRO A 88 -10.78 -8.95 -8.58
C PRO A 88 -9.82 -8.07 -7.76
N LEU A 89 -9.05 -7.24 -8.48
CA LEU A 89 -8.08 -6.30 -7.94
C LEU A 89 -8.63 -4.86 -7.95
N ALA A 90 -8.54 -4.16 -6.83
CA ALA A 90 -8.99 -2.78 -6.71
C ALA A 90 -7.94 -1.86 -6.09
N ILE A 91 -7.94 -0.59 -6.51
CA ILE A 91 -7.07 0.48 -6.01
C ILE A 91 -7.82 1.82 -6.05
N GLY A 92 -7.33 2.83 -5.34
CA GLY A 92 -7.85 4.20 -5.37
C GLY A 92 -7.84 4.81 -6.77
N ALA A 93 -8.94 5.47 -7.18
CA ALA A 93 -9.15 5.99 -8.54
C ALA A 93 -8.08 7.00 -8.99
N ASN A 94 -7.38 7.64 -8.05
CA ASN A 94 -6.27 8.56 -8.34
C ASN A 94 -4.99 7.88 -8.80
N ILE A 95 -4.96 6.54 -8.92
CA ILE A 95 -3.92 5.79 -9.63
C ILE A 95 -3.64 6.39 -11.02
N ARG A 96 -4.66 6.92 -11.69
CA ARG A 96 -4.55 7.57 -13.00
C ARG A 96 -3.50 8.67 -13.01
N ARG A 97 -3.43 9.49 -11.97
CA ARG A 97 -2.43 10.56 -11.82
C ARG A 97 -1.01 9.99 -11.69
N VAL A 98 -0.87 8.89 -10.95
CA VAL A 98 0.42 8.20 -10.79
C VAL A 98 0.86 7.60 -12.12
N GLN A 99 -0.08 6.94 -12.83
CA GLN A 99 0.18 6.39 -14.16
C GLN A 99 0.62 7.46 -15.18
N GLU A 100 -0.02 8.63 -15.18
CA GLU A 100 0.36 9.75 -16.07
C GLU A 100 1.81 10.19 -15.83
N VAL A 101 2.20 10.39 -14.57
CA VAL A 101 3.57 10.79 -14.21
C VAL A 101 4.59 9.74 -14.62
N PHE A 102 4.35 8.48 -14.26
CA PHE A 102 5.34 7.43 -14.47
C PHE A 102 5.33 6.85 -15.90
N LYS A 103 4.24 6.99 -16.66
CA LYS A 103 4.27 6.78 -18.11
C LYS A 103 5.33 7.64 -18.78
N GLN A 104 5.41 8.91 -18.40
CA GLN A 104 6.42 9.84 -18.92
C GLN A 104 7.83 9.49 -18.43
N ALA A 105 7.98 9.26 -17.12
CA ALA A 105 9.25 8.93 -16.49
C ALA A 105 9.92 7.68 -17.09
N PHE A 106 9.15 6.64 -17.36
CA PHE A 106 9.63 5.39 -17.94
C PHE A 106 9.56 5.35 -19.46
N ASN A 107 9.10 6.43 -20.11
CA ASN A 107 8.90 6.47 -21.56
C ASN A 107 8.14 5.21 -22.05
N LEU A 108 6.98 4.96 -21.41
CA LEU A 108 6.09 3.85 -21.81
C LEU A 108 5.35 4.23 -23.10
N GLY A 109 5.12 3.23 -23.96
CA GLY A 109 4.47 3.41 -25.24
C GLY A 109 2.99 3.88 -25.14
N ASP A 110 2.38 4.17 -26.30
CA ASP A 110 0.99 4.61 -26.37
C ASP A 110 -0.01 3.54 -25.94
N ASP A 111 0.38 2.28 -26.01
CA ASP A 111 -0.36 1.10 -25.52
C ASP A 111 -0.52 1.07 -24.00
N PHE A 112 0.38 1.71 -23.24
CA PHE A 112 0.20 1.86 -21.81
C PHE A 112 -0.85 2.92 -21.51
N ARG A 113 -2.02 2.45 -21.03
CA ARG A 113 -3.15 3.32 -20.68
C ARG A 113 -2.98 3.89 -19.28
N THR A 114 -3.34 5.17 -19.12
CA THR A 114 -3.30 5.88 -17.82
C THR A 114 -4.69 6.11 -17.23
N ASP A 115 -5.65 5.28 -17.61
CA ASP A 115 -7.04 5.37 -17.18
C ASP A 115 -7.39 4.41 -16.03
N GLY A 116 -6.39 3.66 -15.54
CA GLY A 116 -6.57 2.67 -14.48
C GLY A 116 -7.19 1.36 -14.92
N SER A 117 -7.35 1.14 -16.24
CA SER A 117 -8.00 -0.07 -16.78
C SER A 117 -7.26 -1.38 -16.53
N GLN A 118 -6.04 -1.32 -15.99
CA GLN A 118 -5.28 -2.48 -15.52
C GLN A 118 -5.89 -3.10 -14.26
N PHE A 119 -6.62 -2.30 -13.48
CA PHE A 119 -7.31 -2.73 -12.26
C PHE A 119 -8.78 -3.03 -12.56
N ASP A 120 -9.37 -4.03 -11.90
CA ASP A 120 -10.77 -4.41 -12.12
C ASP A 120 -11.73 -3.37 -11.56
N ARG A 121 -11.33 -2.66 -10.51
CA ARG A 121 -12.13 -1.59 -9.92
C ARG A 121 -11.28 -0.44 -9.42
N LEU A 122 -11.70 0.76 -9.77
CA LEU A 122 -11.17 2.01 -9.22
C LEU A 122 -12.12 2.52 -8.13
N LEU A 123 -11.54 2.84 -6.98
CA LEU A 123 -12.27 3.19 -5.77
C LEU A 123 -12.24 4.69 -5.53
N ASN A 124 -13.40 5.26 -5.27
CA ASN A 124 -13.55 6.65 -4.87
C ASN A 124 -13.76 6.76 -3.37
N ASP A 125 -13.59 7.96 -2.85
CA ASP A 125 -13.89 8.27 -1.46
C ASP A 125 -15.36 7.98 -1.13
N GLY A 126 -15.59 7.27 -0.03
CA GLY A 126 -16.92 6.85 0.42
C GLY A 126 -17.48 5.63 -0.29
N ASP A 127 -16.75 5.04 -1.24
CA ASP A 127 -17.14 3.73 -1.80
C ASP A 127 -17.15 2.66 -0.71
N THR A 128 -17.99 1.66 -0.91
CA THR A 128 -18.03 0.45 -0.08
C THR A 128 -17.90 -0.78 -0.96
N LEU A 129 -17.02 -1.70 -0.58
CA LEU A 129 -16.88 -3.01 -1.16
C LEU A 129 -17.54 -4.06 -0.28
N SER A 130 -18.43 -4.85 -0.87
CA SER A 130 -18.97 -6.04 -0.20
C SER A 130 -18.05 -7.24 -0.49
N ALA A 131 -17.68 -7.96 0.54
CA ALA A 131 -16.90 -9.20 0.50
C ALA A 131 -17.62 -10.27 1.33
N GLY A 132 -18.73 -10.75 0.83
CA GLY A 132 -19.65 -11.63 1.57
C GLY A 132 -20.18 -10.95 2.82
N THR A 133 -19.84 -11.48 3.99
CA THR A 133 -20.20 -10.89 5.31
C THR A 133 -19.36 -9.69 5.69
N LEU A 134 -18.20 -9.50 5.06
CA LEU A 134 -17.32 -8.37 5.30
C LEU A 134 -17.72 -7.17 4.45
N LYS A 135 -17.42 -5.98 4.98
CA LYS A 135 -17.64 -4.72 4.33
C LYS A 135 -16.40 -3.85 4.49
N ALA A 136 -15.83 -3.40 3.37
CA ALA A 136 -14.70 -2.49 3.35
C ALA A 136 -15.16 -1.10 2.88
N ASP A 137 -15.18 -0.13 3.79
CA ASP A 137 -15.43 1.25 3.46
C ASP A 137 -14.12 1.94 3.07
N VAL A 138 -14.16 2.70 1.99
CA VAL A 138 -12.98 3.34 1.38
C VAL A 138 -12.89 4.80 1.83
N LEU A 139 -11.77 5.15 2.45
CA LEU A 139 -11.42 6.53 2.76
C LEU A 139 -10.27 6.95 1.86
N HIS A 140 -10.46 7.97 1.04
CA HIS A 140 -9.35 8.58 0.31
C HIS A 140 -8.49 9.39 1.29
N THR A 141 -7.25 8.98 1.47
CA THR A 141 -6.30 9.53 2.44
C THR A 141 -4.98 9.94 1.75
N PRO A 142 -5.02 10.92 0.83
CA PRO A 142 -3.84 11.34 0.09
C PRO A 142 -2.80 12.00 1.00
N GLY A 143 -1.56 12.00 0.53
CA GLY A 143 -0.45 12.65 1.20
C GLY A 143 0.88 12.00 0.86
N HIS A 144 1.07 10.73 1.18
CA HIS A 144 2.22 9.96 0.71
C HIS A 144 2.18 9.86 -0.83
N THR A 145 1.08 9.37 -1.38
CA THR A 145 0.76 9.47 -2.82
C THR A 145 -0.61 10.09 -3.03
N PRO A 146 -0.93 10.60 -4.24
CA PRO A 146 -2.27 11.09 -4.53
C PRO A 146 -3.34 10.00 -4.55
N ALA A 147 -2.95 8.73 -4.63
CA ALA A 147 -3.85 7.58 -4.75
C ALA A 147 -4.07 6.83 -3.43
N CYS A 148 -3.44 7.24 -2.32
CA CYS A 148 -3.57 6.55 -1.05
C CYS A 148 -5.03 6.45 -0.58
N CYS A 149 -5.41 5.23 -0.22
CA CYS A 149 -6.68 4.91 0.42
C CYS A 149 -6.42 4.19 1.74
N THR A 150 -7.25 4.46 2.73
CA THR A 150 -7.38 3.66 3.94
C THR A 150 -8.65 2.83 3.84
N TYR A 151 -8.57 1.55 4.15
CA TYR A 151 -9.74 0.67 4.19
C TYR A 151 -10.21 0.51 5.63
N HIS A 152 -11.49 0.79 5.88
CA HIS A 152 -12.12 0.54 7.18
C HIS A 152 -12.94 -0.74 7.09
N ILE A 153 -12.52 -1.77 7.84
CA ILE A 153 -13.20 -3.08 7.87
C ILE A 153 -13.43 -3.45 9.34
N GLY A 154 -14.68 -3.56 9.73
CA GLY A 154 -15.05 -3.87 11.10
C GLY A 154 -14.57 -2.82 12.10
N ASP A 155 -13.66 -3.18 12.99
CA ASP A 155 -13.07 -2.30 14.02
C ASP A 155 -11.66 -1.80 13.67
N ALA A 156 -11.17 -2.06 12.43
CA ALA A 156 -9.81 -1.80 12.01
C ALA A 156 -9.71 -0.88 10.78
N LEU A 157 -8.69 -0.02 10.76
CA LEU A 157 -8.25 0.80 9.64
C LEU A 157 -6.95 0.23 9.09
N PHE A 158 -6.90 -0.07 7.79
CA PHE A 158 -5.71 -0.48 7.06
C PHE A 158 -5.17 0.73 6.33
N THR A 159 -4.14 1.34 6.90
CA THR A 159 -3.72 2.71 6.55
C THR A 159 -2.68 2.78 5.45
N GLY A 160 -2.09 1.64 5.04
CA GLY A 160 -0.93 1.67 4.14
C GLY A 160 0.11 2.66 4.65
N ASP A 161 0.64 3.48 3.75
CA ASP A 161 1.65 4.48 4.03
C ASP A 161 1.05 5.86 4.36
N VAL A 162 0.05 5.90 5.22
CA VAL A 162 -0.55 7.14 5.71
C VAL A 162 -0.20 7.36 7.18
N LEU A 163 -0.35 6.31 7.99
CA LEU A 163 -0.13 6.37 9.44
C LEU A 163 0.56 5.08 9.88
N PHE A 164 1.74 5.21 10.51
CA PHE A 164 2.55 4.10 11.00
C PHE A 164 2.45 3.93 12.51
N MET A 165 3.27 3.02 13.05
CA MET A 165 3.42 2.89 14.49
C MET A 165 3.78 4.24 15.12
N PRO A 166 3.34 4.54 16.36
CA PRO A 166 3.52 5.86 16.95
C PRO A 166 4.97 6.34 17.02
N ASP A 167 5.92 5.45 17.19
CA ASP A 167 7.36 5.76 17.23
C ASP A 167 8.01 5.92 15.84
N ILE A 168 7.32 5.49 14.79
CA ILE A 168 7.74 5.65 13.39
C ILE A 168 7.13 6.90 12.76
N GLY A 169 5.85 7.22 13.09
CA GLY A 169 5.21 8.45 12.66
C GLY A 169 4.33 8.30 11.44
N VAL A 170 4.68 8.97 10.34
CA VAL A 170 3.97 8.96 9.05
C VAL A 170 4.94 8.77 7.89
N ALA A 171 4.44 8.33 6.73
CA ALA A 171 5.25 8.18 5.52
C ALA A 171 5.78 9.53 4.99
N ARG A 172 6.74 9.43 4.08
CA ARG A 172 7.26 10.56 3.31
C ARG A 172 6.21 11.08 2.33
N CYS A 173 6.30 12.38 2.02
CA CYS A 173 5.33 13.08 1.15
C CYS A 173 5.96 13.67 -0.11
N ASP A 174 7.22 13.37 -0.40
CA ASP A 174 7.96 13.87 -1.56
C ASP A 174 7.85 12.98 -2.80
N PHE A 175 6.97 11.99 -2.76
CA PHE A 175 6.54 11.26 -3.95
C PHE A 175 5.87 12.22 -4.97
N PRO A 176 6.04 12.03 -6.29
CA PRO A 176 5.38 12.86 -7.29
C PRO A 176 3.87 12.96 -7.09
N GLY A 177 3.38 14.15 -6.77
CA GLY A 177 1.99 14.40 -6.38
C GLY A 177 1.67 14.17 -4.91
N GLY A 178 2.66 13.81 -4.08
CA GLY A 178 2.53 13.77 -2.62
C GLY A 178 2.42 15.17 -2.01
N SER A 179 1.89 15.28 -0.79
CA SER A 179 1.71 16.55 -0.07
C SER A 179 1.63 16.32 1.44
N ALA A 180 2.50 17.00 2.17
CA ALA A 180 2.47 16.98 3.64
C ALA A 180 1.18 17.61 4.18
N GLU A 181 0.66 18.65 3.53
CA GLU A 181 -0.63 19.27 3.87
C GLU A 181 -1.78 18.27 3.72
N ALA A 182 -1.83 17.58 2.57
CA ALA A 182 -2.85 16.57 2.33
C ALA A 182 -2.76 15.42 3.35
N LEU A 183 -1.55 15.00 3.72
CA LEU A 183 -1.34 13.96 4.74
C LEU A 183 -1.84 14.44 6.11
N TYR A 184 -1.56 15.69 6.48
CA TYR A 184 -2.06 16.28 7.71
C TYR A 184 -3.59 16.18 7.78
N HIS A 185 -4.28 16.68 6.75
CA HIS A 185 -5.75 16.64 6.69
C HIS A 185 -6.30 15.21 6.65
N SER A 186 -5.66 14.32 5.88
CA SER A 186 -6.04 12.90 5.82
C SER A 186 -6.04 12.25 7.22
N VAL A 187 -5.00 12.50 8.01
CA VAL A 187 -4.91 11.91 9.35
C VAL A 187 -5.78 12.66 10.35
N LYS A 188 -5.67 13.99 10.42
CA LYS A 188 -6.34 14.77 11.48
C LYS A 188 -7.85 14.83 11.32
N GLU A 189 -8.34 15.02 10.09
CA GLU A 189 -9.76 15.27 9.82
C GLU A 189 -10.52 14.01 9.45
N ARG A 190 -9.80 12.92 9.10
CA ARG A 190 -10.43 11.66 8.72
C ARG A 190 -10.09 10.54 9.68
N LEU A 191 -8.81 10.15 9.82
CA LEU A 191 -8.46 9.01 10.65
C LEU A 191 -8.63 9.30 12.14
N TYR A 192 -8.21 10.47 12.60
CA TYR A 192 -8.31 10.83 14.00
C TYR A 192 -9.76 11.15 14.46
N THR A 193 -10.74 11.13 13.57
CA THR A 193 -12.17 11.22 13.95
C THR A 193 -12.73 9.90 14.46
N PHE A 194 -12.07 8.79 14.15
CA PHE A 194 -12.50 7.47 14.63
C PHE A 194 -12.33 7.33 16.16
N PRO A 195 -13.08 6.41 16.78
CA PRO A 195 -12.95 6.10 18.19
C PRO A 195 -11.52 5.76 18.60
N HIS A 196 -11.11 6.10 19.81
CA HIS A 196 -9.76 5.82 20.30
C HIS A 196 -9.39 4.33 20.29
N SER A 197 -10.37 3.45 20.43
CA SER A 197 -10.20 1.99 20.40
C SER A 197 -10.09 1.41 18.99
N THR A 198 -10.36 2.20 17.93
CA THR A 198 -10.22 1.72 16.55
C THR A 198 -8.79 1.28 16.30
N ARG A 199 -8.64 0.06 15.83
CA ARG A 199 -7.34 -0.55 15.51
C ARG A 199 -6.78 0.10 14.25
N VAL A 200 -5.47 0.29 14.22
CA VAL A 200 -4.73 0.78 13.06
C VAL A 200 -3.74 -0.30 12.64
N MET A 201 -3.93 -0.81 11.44
CA MET A 201 -3.08 -1.81 10.79
C MET A 201 -2.19 -1.08 9.81
N VAL A 202 -0.88 -1.00 10.13
CA VAL A 202 0.09 -0.18 9.38
C VAL A 202 0.65 -0.89 8.16
N GLY A 203 1.04 -0.16 7.10
CA GLY A 203 1.67 -0.74 5.91
C GLY A 203 3.09 -1.21 6.16
N HIS A 204 3.83 -0.52 7.04
CA HIS A 204 5.23 -0.82 7.38
C HIS A 204 5.51 -0.64 8.85
N ASP A 205 6.53 -1.36 9.34
CA ASP A 205 7.13 -1.09 10.63
C ASP A 205 8.67 -1.20 10.55
N TYR A 206 9.39 -0.19 11.04
CA TYR A 206 10.83 -0.08 10.99
C TYR A 206 11.40 0.00 12.42
N PRO A 207 11.35 -1.09 13.23
CA PRO A 207 11.69 -1.04 14.63
C PRO A 207 13.19 -0.83 14.85
N ASP A 208 13.58 0.14 15.71
CA ASP A 208 14.98 0.36 16.11
C ASP A 208 15.34 -0.45 17.36
N LYS A 209 14.50 -0.38 18.42
CA LYS A 209 14.80 -0.97 19.75
C LYS A 209 13.69 -1.81 20.32
N ARG A 210 12.73 -2.22 19.52
CA ARG A 210 11.62 -3.10 19.88
C ARG A 210 11.42 -4.19 18.84
N SER A 211 10.62 -5.17 19.15
CA SER A 211 10.16 -6.14 18.15
C SER A 211 9.25 -5.51 17.12
N PHE A 212 9.16 -6.13 15.95
CA PHE A 212 8.24 -5.79 14.89
C PHE A 212 6.79 -5.79 15.39
N GLN A 213 6.01 -4.77 14.99
CA GLN A 213 4.60 -4.61 15.31
C GLN A 213 3.88 -4.05 14.09
N TYR A 214 2.64 -4.45 13.89
CA TYR A 214 1.82 -4.02 12.76
C TYR A 214 0.47 -3.46 13.19
N GLU A 215 0.23 -3.40 14.49
CA GLU A 215 -1.05 -2.95 15.06
C GLU A 215 -0.83 -1.91 16.14
N THR A 216 -1.58 -0.84 16.06
CA THR A 216 -1.73 0.17 17.11
C THR A 216 -3.20 0.60 17.21
N THR A 217 -3.50 1.73 17.83
CA THR A 217 -4.87 2.29 17.89
C THR A 217 -4.86 3.78 17.56
N ILE A 218 -6.01 4.30 17.15
CA ILE A 218 -6.20 5.74 16.95
C ILE A 218 -5.86 6.53 18.23
N GLY A 219 -6.19 5.99 19.39
CA GLY A 219 -5.86 6.63 20.68
C GLY A 219 -4.36 6.72 20.92
N GLN A 220 -3.61 5.65 20.64
CA GLN A 220 -2.15 5.64 20.76
C GLN A 220 -1.50 6.59 19.75
N SER A 221 -1.95 6.57 18.49
CA SER A 221 -1.43 7.47 17.47
C SER A 221 -1.68 8.94 17.82
N LYS A 222 -2.89 9.31 18.27
CA LYS A 222 -3.20 10.67 18.73
C LYS A 222 -2.30 11.13 19.88
N ALA A 223 -1.99 10.24 20.80
CA ALA A 223 -1.22 10.58 22.00
C ALA A 223 0.28 10.61 21.76
N PHE A 224 0.82 9.69 20.97
CA PHE A 224 2.23 9.37 20.95
C PHE A 224 2.89 9.35 19.58
N ASN A 225 2.13 9.58 18.47
CA ASN A 225 2.75 9.61 17.15
C ASN A 225 3.85 10.69 17.12
N CYS A 226 5.06 10.28 16.79
CA CYS A 226 6.23 11.14 16.87
C CYS A 226 6.21 12.28 15.83
N ASP A 227 5.54 12.09 14.69
CA ASP A 227 5.40 13.11 13.67
C ASP A 227 4.09 13.89 13.78
N LEU A 228 2.99 13.22 14.09
CA LEU A 228 1.65 13.79 14.01
C LEU A 228 0.82 13.54 15.30
N PRO A 229 1.32 13.93 16.48
CA PRO A 229 0.49 13.89 17.68
C PRO A 229 -0.70 14.85 17.54
N ASN A 230 -1.76 14.60 18.32
CA ASN A 230 -2.97 15.43 18.20
C ASN A 230 -2.75 16.93 18.49
N SER A 231 -1.70 17.28 19.21
CA SER A 231 -1.37 18.67 19.59
C SER A 231 -0.63 19.47 18.49
N ILE A 232 -0.01 18.80 17.49
CA ILE A 232 0.78 19.50 16.48
C ILE A 232 -0.11 20.32 15.54
N ARG A 233 0.34 21.51 15.16
CA ARG A 233 -0.34 22.36 14.16
C ARG A 233 0.14 22.02 12.76
N GLU A 234 -0.67 22.37 11.78
CA GLU A 234 -0.41 22.05 10.37
C GLU A 234 0.92 22.66 9.90
N GLU A 235 1.16 23.93 10.14
CA GLU A 235 2.36 24.61 9.66
C GLU A 235 3.65 23.99 10.23
N GLU A 236 3.60 23.56 11.50
CA GLU A 236 4.71 22.90 12.17
C GLU A 236 4.95 21.51 11.59
N PHE A 237 3.89 20.74 11.40
CA PHE A 237 3.96 19.41 10.78
C PHE A 237 4.52 19.49 9.36
N VAL A 238 3.97 20.35 8.52
CA VAL A 238 4.38 20.51 7.11
C VAL A 238 5.85 20.91 7.00
N ALA A 239 6.28 21.88 7.80
CA ALA A 239 7.68 22.33 7.79
C ALA A 239 8.62 21.17 8.18
N ARG A 240 8.26 20.41 9.22
CA ARG A 240 9.04 19.30 9.72
C ARG A 240 9.12 18.13 8.73
N ILE A 241 7.99 17.75 8.11
CA ILE A 241 7.96 16.65 7.13
C ILE A 241 8.77 17.02 5.89
N ARG A 242 8.61 18.23 5.36
CA ARG A 242 9.39 18.69 4.21
C ARG A 242 10.90 18.71 4.48
N GLU A 243 11.32 19.13 5.67
CA GLU A 243 12.73 19.11 6.07
C GLU A 243 13.26 17.68 6.19
N ARG A 244 12.48 16.77 6.81
CA ARG A 244 12.83 15.35 6.93
C ARG A 244 12.96 14.69 5.55
N ASP A 245 11.95 14.84 4.72
CA ASP A 245 11.84 14.13 3.44
C ASP A 245 12.96 14.55 2.48
N ARG A 246 13.35 15.82 2.47
CA ARG A 246 14.47 16.32 1.67
C ARG A 246 15.81 15.63 1.97
N LEU A 247 15.96 15.04 3.15
CA LEU A 247 17.18 14.35 3.58
C LEU A 247 17.13 12.85 3.32
N LEU A 248 15.97 12.30 2.96
CA LEU A 248 15.81 10.87 2.72
C LEU A 248 16.32 10.48 1.33
N PRO A 249 17.06 9.37 1.22
CA PRO A 249 17.36 8.80 -0.10
C PRO A 249 16.07 8.29 -0.78
N ALA A 250 16.11 8.17 -2.10
CA ALA A 250 15.03 7.52 -2.83
C ALA A 250 14.89 6.04 -2.38
N PRO A 251 13.67 5.48 -2.35
CA PRO A 251 13.47 4.05 -2.07
C PRO A 251 14.30 3.18 -3.03
N ARG A 252 14.96 2.15 -2.49
CA ARG A 252 15.86 1.29 -3.27
C ARG A 252 15.20 0.65 -4.49
N LEU A 253 13.92 0.30 -4.36
CA LEU A 253 13.15 -0.36 -5.41
C LEU A 253 12.21 0.60 -6.17
N LEU A 254 12.37 1.91 -6.02
CA LEU A 254 11.48 2.91 -6.62
C LEU A 254 11.16 2.63 -8.10
N PHE A 255 12.17 2.49 -8.94
CA PHE A 255 11.94 2.31 -10.37
C PHE A 255 11.41 0.92 -10.75
N PRO A 256 11.95 -0.21 -10.23
CA PRO A 256 11.38 -1.51 -10.54
C PRO A 256 9.95 -1.67 -10.02
N SER A 257 9.68 -1.23 -8.79
CA SER A 257 8.34 -1.38 -8.19
C SER A 257 7.30 -0.57 -8.93
N LEU A 258 7.57 0.71 -9.19
CA LEU A 258 6.59 1.58 -9.84
C LEU A 258 6.21 1.10 -11.25
N GLN A 259 7.17 0.58 -12.05
CA GLN A 259 6.84 0.07 -13.40
C GLN A 259 5.85 -1.08 -13.37
N VAL A 260 6.00 -1.97 -12.40
CA VAL A 260 5.14 -3.15 -12.24
C VAL A 260 3.83 -2.76 -11.56
N ASN A 261 3.91 -1.95 -10.51
CA ASN A 261 2.76 -1.64 -9.67
C ASN A 261 1.75 -0.70 -10.35
N ILE A 262 2.19 0.25 -11.20
CA ILE A 262 1.25 1.05 -12.02
C ILE A 262 0.53 0.20 -13.08
N ASN A 263 1.03 -1.00 -13.35
CA ASN A 263 0.47 -1.99 -14.26
C ASN A 263 -0.22 -3.15 -13.51
N ALA A 264 -0.76 -2.87 -12.32
CA ALA A 264 -1.50 -3.85 -11.51
C ALA A 264 -0.71 -5.12 -11.15
N GLY A 265 0.61 -5.02 -11.01
CA GLY A 265 1.48 -6.14 -10.67
C GLY A 265 1.90 -7.01 -11.87
N GLU A 266 1.54 -6.61 -13.09
CA GLU A 266 1.99 -7.32 -14.28
C GLU A 266 3.42 -6.92 -14.64
N LEU A 267 4.28 -7.93 -14.77
CA LEU A 267 5.66 -7.74 -15.23
C LEU A 267 5.67 -7.25 -16.70
N PRO A 268 6.71 -6.51 -17.12
CA PRO A 268 6.84 -6.11 -18.53
C PRO A 268 6.82 -7.32 -19.47
N GLU A 269 6.20 -7.14 -20.64
CA GLU A 269 6.19 -8.16 -21.68
C GLU A 269 7.63 -8.45 -22.16
N PRO A 270 7.98 -9.72 -22.43
CA PRO A 270 9.24 -10.06 -23.02
C PRO A 270 9.44 -9.40 -24.40
N GLU A 271 10.65 -8.93 -24.66
CA GLU A 271 11.02 -8.40 -25.98
C GLU A 271 11.30 -9.55 -26.99
N ASN A 272 11.82 -9.21 -28.16
CA ASN A 272 12.07 -10.15 -29.27
C ASN A 272 13.07 -11.28 -28.96
N ASN A 273 13.77 -11.18 -27.84
CA ASN A 273 14.72 -12.18 -27.34
C ASN A 273 14.17 -13.00 -26.16
N GLU A 274 12.84 -12.93 -25.92
CA GLU A 274 12.14 -13.61 -24.84
C GLU A 274 12.55 -13.17 -23.42
N ILE A 275 13.16 -11.99 -23.28
CA ILE A 275 13.59 -11.43 -21.99
C ILE A 275 12.76 -10.18 -21.70
N ALA A 276 12.17 -10.12 -20.50
CA ALA A 276 11.52 -8.92 -19.99
C ALA A 276 12.54 -7.95 -19.38
N TYR A 277 12.32 -6.66 -19.57
CA TYR A 277 13.23 -5.62 -19.10
C TYR A 277 12.51 -4.56 -18.27
N LEU A 278 13.15 -4.13 -17.18
CA LEU A 278 12.77 -2.95 -16.42
C LEU A 278 13.60 -1.75 -16.90
N LYS A 279 12.96 -0.62 -17.12
CA LYS A 279 13.62 0.62 -17.51
C LYS A 279 14.07 1.39 -16.27
N VAL A 280 15.32 1.84 -16.26
CA VAL A 280 15.87 2.68 -15.19
C VAL A 280 16.27 4.02 -15.81
N PRO A 281 15.54 5.12 -15.54
CA PRO A 281 15.91 6.44 -16.04
C PRO A 281 17.16 6.95 -15.31
N LEU A 282 18.17 7.34 -16.05
CA LEU A 282 19.42 7.88 -15.51
C LEU A 282 19.28 9.39 -15.26
N ASN A 283 19.80 9.86 -14.13
CA ASN A 283 19.79 11.30 -13.76
C ASN A 283 18.39 11.91 -13.73
N TYR A 284 17.39 11.15 -13.35
CA TYR A 284 15.99 11.59 -13.34
C TYR A 284 15.57 12.20 -12.00
N LEU A 285 16.18 11.76 -10.87
CA LEU A 285 15.93 12.23 -9.50
C LEU A 285 17.04 13.16 -9.05
#